data_420a95e02ecd1f392e94e9df2abd5658
#
_entry.id   420a95e02ecd1f392e94e9df2abd5658
#
_cell.length_a   1.000
_cell.length_b   1.000
_cell.length_c   1.000
_cell.angle_alpha   90.00
_cell.angle_beta   90.00
_cell.angle_gamma   90.00
#
_symmetry.space_group_name_H-M   'P 1'
#
loop_
_entity.id
_entity.type
_entity.pdbx_description
1 polymer ?
#
loop_
_entity_poly.entity_id
_entity_poly.type
_entity_poly.pdbx_seq_one_letter_code
_entity_poly.pdbx_strand_id
1 'polypeptide(L)'
;MKPQLSKKMPLRAVMAEVILQVLDQGKSLSSLLPAAQQRISAQDMGLLQEVCFGVCRVLPRLERIIGKLVAKPLKGKTRIVHCLLLVGLYQLLYTRIPAHAAVDEVVKATAVLKVESFRGLVNGVMRRFLREQASILAVIDKHWQTLHPEWLVNLLKSCYPQNWRQIVEENNQKPPMWLRVNHQHCSTEQYQQLLAQQHIAGESAQPPSALRLQNAIAVEQLPNFEQGWVSVQDCHAQWAALLLDGQNNETILDACAAPGGKTTHILELAPQAVVTALDVEAGRLQRVEQNLQRLNQHANVICGDASQPQQWLQDGAMFDRILLDAPCSAIGVIRRHPDIKWLRQPSDIEQLVALQKQILEALWQRLKVNGVLLYATCSILPQENSEQIRSFLATHSDAKLSAVDLGEQGIDTGFGFQCFPHQQGGDGFFYAKLVKQAER
;
A
#
# COMPACT_ATOMS: atom_id res chain seq x y z
N MET A 1 21.36 -35.53 7.62
CA MET A 1 20.96 -35.20 6.23
C MET A 1 21.24 -33.74 5.98
N LYS A 2 22.14 -33.38 5.06
CA LYS A 2 22.34 -31.99 4.62
C LYS A 2 21.07 -31.57 3.88
N PRO A 3 20.45 -30.38 4.17
CA PRO A 3 19.34 -29.92 3.40
C PRO A 3 19.79 -29.77 1.96
N GLN A 4 19.10 -30.42 1.02
CA GLN A 4 19.26 -30.20 -0.40
C GLN A 4 18.96 -28.71 -0.64
N LEU A 5 19.98 -27.92 -0.97
CA LEU A 5 19.84 -26.57 -1.50
C LEU A 5 18.93 -26.65 -2.72
N SER A 6 17.68 -26.25 -2.57
CA SER A 6 16.74 -26.17 -3.68
C SER A 6 17.35 -25.27 -4.75
N LYS A 7 17.52 -25.80 -5.95
CA LYS A 7 18.11 -25.08 -7.07
C LYS A 7 17.28 -23.82 -7.31
N LYS A 8 17.87 -22.64 -7.04
CA LYS A 8 17.18 -21.35 -7.21
C LYS A 8 16.65 -21.24 -8.63
N MET A 9 15.42 -20.73 -8.75
CA MET A 9 14.76 -20.60 -10.07
C MET A 9 15.26 -19.36 -10.82
N PRO A 10 15.29 -19.40 -12.17
CA PRO A 10 15.56 -18.22 -12.97
C PRO A 10 14.58 -17.10 -12.64
N LEU A 11 15.14 -15.93 -12.34
CA LEU A 11 14.38 -14.77 -11.87
C LEU A 11 13.21 -14.40 -12.79
N ARG A 12 13.41 -14.40 -14.12
CA ARG A 12 12.38 -14.00 -15.10
C ARG A 12 11.19 -14.99 -15.15
N ALA A 13 11.45 -16.26 -14.86
CA ALA A 13 10.39 -17.26 -14.72
C ALA A 13 9.53 -16.96 -13.48
N VAL A 14 10.16 -16.68 -12.34
CA VAL A 14 9.46 -16.32 -11.10
C VAL A 14 8.63 -15.04 -11.29
N MET A 15 9.20 -14.00 -11.92
CA MET A 15 8.48 -12.77 -12.25
C MET A 15 7.22 -13.04 -13.09
N ALA A 16 7.35 -13.83 -14.15
CA ALA A 16 6.22 -14.16 -15.03
C ALA A 16 5.10 -14.92 -14.29
N GLU A 17 5.47 -15.85 -13.40
CA GLU A 17 4.50 -16.58 -12.55
C GLU A 17 3.79 -15.66 -11.56
N VAL A 18 4.50 -14.70 -10.95
CA VAL A 18 3.91 -13.70 -10.05
C VAL A 18 2.92 -12.84 -10.83
N ILE A 19 3.31 -12.30 -11.98
CA ILE A 19 2.41 -11.47 -12.81
C ILE A 19 1.18 -12.27 -13.27
N LEU A 20 1.35 -13.53 -13.64
CA LEU A 20 0.22 -14.39 -13.99
C LEU A 20 -0.77 -14.55 -12.82
N GLN A 21 -0.27 -14.76 -11.60
CA GLN A 21 -1.13 -14.89 -10.43
C GLN A 21 -1.85 -13.59 -10.07
N VAL A 22 -1.21 -12.44 -10.28
CA VAL A 22 -1.87 -11.14 -10.09
C VAL A 22 -3.01 -10.98 -11.11
N LEU A 23 -2.71 -11.15 -12.40
CA LEU A 23 -3.64 -10.80 -13.48
C LEU A 23 -4.78 -11.80 -13.67
N ASP A 24 -4.52 -13.09 -13.44
CA ASP A 24 -5.48 -14.15 -13.76
C ASP A 24 -6.08 -14.82 -12.50
N GLN A 25 -5.43 -14.70 -11.32
CA GLN A 25 -5.91 -15.31 -10.08
C GLN A 25 -6.31 -14.28 -9.01
N GLY A 26 -6.18 -13.00 -9.28
CA GLY A 26 -6.59 -11.93 -8.36
C GLY A 26 -5.77 -11.84 -7.06
N LYS A 27 -4.54 -12.39 -7.03
CA LYS A 27 -3.69 -12.35 -5.84
C LYS A 27 -2.85 -11.08 -5.81
N SER A 28 -2.72 -10.48 -4.61
CA SER A 28 -1.93 -9.25 -4.47
C SER A 28 -0.42 -9.51 -4.52
N LEU A 29 0.34 -8.53 -5.01
CA LEU A 29 1.81 -8.57 -4.97
C LEU A 29 2.33 -8.72 -3.54
N SER A 30 1.69 -8.08 -2.57
CA SER A 30 2.08 -8.15 -1.16
C SER A 30 1.97 -9.57 -0.58
N SER A 31 1.02 -10.39 -1.05
CA SER A 31 0.89 -11.79 -0.65
C SER A 31 1.83 -12.72 -1.42
N LEU A 32 2.16 -12.40 -2.67
CA LEU A 32 2.94 -13.28 -3.55
C LEU A 32 4.45 -13.11 -3.39
N LEU A 33 4.93 -11.88 -3.21
CA LEU A 33 6.37 -11.57 -3.23
C LEU A 33 7.16 -12.27 -2.12
N PRO A 34 6.70 -12.39 -0.87
CA PRO A 34 7.46 -13.09 0.18
C PRO A 34 7.81 -14.55 -0.20
N ALA A 35 6.85 -15.29 -0.73
CA ALA A 35 7.08 -16.65 -1.19
C ALA A 35 7.97 -16.72 -2.45
N ALA A 36 7.80 -15.74 -3.37
CA ALA A 36 8.62 -15.64 -4.59
C ALA A 36 10.10 -15.35 -4.27
N GLN A 37 10.37 -14.50 -3.29
CA GLN A 37 11.73 -14.14 -2.83
C GLN A 37 12.51 -15.35 -2.30
N GLN A 38 11.85 -16.31 -1.65
CA GLN A 38 12.49 -17.53 -1.17
C GLN A 38 13.01 -18.43 -2.31
N ARG A 39 12.50 -18.27 -3.53
CA ARG A 39 12.82 -19.07 -4.71
C ARG A 39 13.99 -18.53 -5.53
N ILE A 40 14.48 -17.33 -5.21
CA ILE A 40 15.53 -16.62 -5.96
C ILE A 40 16.75 -16.31 -5.07
N SER A 41 17.79 -15.71 -5.66
CA SER A 41 18.95 -15.22 -4.91
C SER A 41 18.62 -13.92 -4.14
N ALA A 42 19.30 -13.67 -3.01
CA ALA A 42 19.09 -12.45 -2.23
C ALA A 42 19.37 -11.17 -3.05
N GLN A 43 20.39 -11.18 -3.90
CA GLN A 43 20.75 -10.06 -4.77
C GLN A 43 19.67 -9.74 -5.83
N ASP A 44 18.79 -10.69 -6.15
CA ASP A 44 17.74 -10.55 -7.15
C ASP A 44 16.40 -10.01 -6.57
N MET A 45 16.27 -9.93 -5.23
CA MET A 45 15.02 -9.54 -4.58
C MET A 45 14.56 -8.14 -4.97
N GLY A 46 15.49 -7.18 -5.05
CA GLY A 46 15.17 -5.82 -5.48
C GLY A 46 14.67 -5.75 -6.92
N LEU A 47 15.28 -6.53 -7.82
CA LEU A 47 14.84 -6.57 -9.22
C LEU A 47 13.49 -7.29 -9.38
N LEU A 48 13.23 -8.34 -8.60
CA LEU A 48 11.92 -8.99 -8.57
C LEU A 48 10.82 -7.98 -8.21
N GLN A 49 11.01 -7.21 -7.15
CA GLN A 49 10.06 -6.18 -6.72
C GLN A 49 9.90 -5.11 -7.78
N GLU A 50 11.00 -4.50 -8.24
CA GLU A 50 10.98 -3.44 -9.25
C GLU A 50 10.19 -3.85 -10.50
N VAL A 51 10.43 -5.05 -11.02
CA VAL A 51 9.76 -5.51 -12.25
C VAL A 51 8.29 -5.85 -12.00
N CYS A 52 7.96 -6.55 -10.91
CA CYS A 52 6.57 -6.92 -10.63
C CYS A 52 5.69 -5.69 -10.35
N PHE A 53 6.14 -4.76 -9.52
CA PHE A 53 5.43 -3.50 -9.28
C PHE A 53 5.38 -2.64 -10.55
N GLY A 54 6.48 -2.58 -11.29
CA GLY A 54 6.58 -1.79 -12.50
C GLY A 54 5.67 -2.28 -13.62
N VAL A 55 5.60 -3.58 -13.87
CA VAL A 55 4.67 -4.17 -14.84
C VAL A 55 3.22 -3.80 -14.49
N CYS A 56 2.81 -3.97 -13.23
CA CYS A 56 1.46 -3.58 -12.79
C CYS A 56 1.22 -2.06 -12.95
N ARG A 57 2.25 -1.23 -12.74
CA ARG A 57 2.12 0.23 -12.86
C ARG A 57 1.86 0.69 -14.27
N VAL A 58 2.52 0.09 -15.27
CA VAL A 58 2.45 0.51 -16.68
C VAL A 58 1.78 -0.53 -17.60
N LEU A 59 1.04 -1.46 -17.04
CA LEU A 59 0.44 -2.61 -17.74
C LEU A 59 -0.24 -2.23 -19.08
N PRO A 60 -1.13 -1.21 -19.15
CA PRO A 60 -1.80 -0.87 -20.41
C PRO A 60 -0.84 -0.48 -21.53
N ARG A 61 0.28 0.17 -21.19
CA ARG A 61 1.31 0.53 -22.16
C ARG A 61 2.02 -0.71 -22.70
N LEU A 62 2.40 -1.63 -21.82
CA LEU A 62 3.03 -2.90 -22.21
C LEU A 62 2.09 -3.78 -23.05
N GLU A 63 0.81 -3.84 -22.68
CA GLU A 63 -0.22 -4.57 -23.44
C GLU A 63 -0.38 -4.01 -24.85
N ARG A 64 -0.39 -2.70 -25.04
CA ARG A 64 -0.43 -2.06 -26.35
C ARG A 64 0.81 -2.40 -27.20
N ILE A 65 1.99 -2.43 -26.58
CA ILE A 65 3.23 -2.84 -27.27
C ILE A 65 3.11 -4.29 -27.74
N ILE A 66 2.68 -5.21 -26.87
CA ILE A 66 2.49 -6.61 -27.24
C ILE A 66 1.47 -6.74 -28.38
N GLY A 67 0.37 -5.99 -28.32
CA GLY A 67 -0.65 -5.99 -29.40
C GLY A 67 -0.13 -5.53 -30.76
N LYS A 68 0.95 -4.76 -30.82
CA LYS A 68 1.63 -4.40 -32.08
C LYS A 68 2.61 -5.48 -32.58
N LEU A 69 3.15 -6.26 -31.65
CA LEU A 69 4.23 -7.22 -31.94
C LEU A 69 3.73 -8.65 -32.13
N VAL A 70 2.61 -9.03 -31.51
CA VAL A 70 2.06 -10.38 -31.51
C VAL A 70 0.72 -10.39 -32.21
N ALA A 71 0.64 -11.07 -33.34
CA ALA A 71 -0.56 -11.09 -34.19
C ALA A 71 -1.78 -11.81 -33.56
N LYS A 72 -1.53 -12.85 -32.74
CA LYS A 72 -2.59 -13.62 -32.09
C LYS A 72 -2.46 -13.50 -30.56
N PRO A 73 -3.55 -13.18 -29.84
CA PRO A 73 -3.50 -13.08 -28.37
C PRO A 73 -3.06 -14.40 -27.72
N LEU A 74 -2.14 -14.30 -26.77
CA LEU A 74 -1.62 -15.40 -25.97
C LEU A 74 -2.56 -15.63 -24.77
N LYS A 75 -3.44 -16.65 -24.85
CA LYS A 75 -4.49 -16.96 -23.85
C LYS A 75 -4.36 -18.39 -23.32
N GLY A 76 -5.06 -18.71 -22.25
CA GLY A 76 -5.06 -20.05 -21.66
C GLY A 76 -3.65 -20.55 -21.33
N LYS A 77 -3.25 -21.71 -21.81
CA LYS A 77 -1.91 -22.30 -21.54
C LYS A 77 -0.73 -21.42 -22.01
N THR A 78 -0.98 -20.49 -22.94
CA THR A 78 0.05 -19.58 -23.45
C THR A 78 0.10 -18.25 -22.69
N ARG A 79 -0.78 -18.02 -21.71
CA ARG A 79 -0.85 -16.78 -20.94
C ARG A 79 0.45 -16.50 -20.17
N ILE A 80 1.15 -17.54 -19.72
CA ILE A 80 2.46 -17.39 -19.08
C ILE A 80 3.52 -16.81 -20.03
N VAL A 81 3.45 -17.09 -21.34
CA VAL A 81 4.33 -16.50 -22.36
C VAL A 81 4.04 -15.00 -22.48
N HIS A 82 2.76 -14.63 -22.44
CA HIS A 82 2.37 -13.22 -22.42
C HIS A 82 2.95 -12.47 -21.20
N CYS A 83 2.81 -13.06 -20.01
CA CYS A 83 3.40 -12.48 -18.79
C CYS A 83 4.94 -12.37 -18.88
N LEU A 84 5.58 -13.37 -19.49
CA LEU A 84 7.02 -13.33 -19.74
C LEU A 84 7.43 -12.19 -20.69
N LEU A 85 6.62 -11.91 -21.72
CA LEU A 85 6.83 -10.75 -22.60
C LEU A 85 6.62 -9.42 -21.88
N LEU A 86 5.62 -9.30 -20.98
CA LEU A 86 5.43 -8.12 -20.14
C LEU A 86 6.68 -7.85 -19.31
N VAL A 87 7.22 -8.87 -18.63
CA VAL A 87 8.47 -8.80 -17.85
C VAL A 87 9.64 -8.35 -18.72
N GLY A 88 9.79 -8.92 -19.91
CA GLY A 88 10.88 -8.60 -20.83
C GLY A 88 10.81 -7.14 -21.32
N LEU A 89 9.65 -6.72 -21.80
CA LEU A 89 9.43 -5.35 -22.30
C LEU A 89 9.60 -4.31 -21.20
N TYR A 90 9.13 -4.60 -19.97
CA TYR A 90 9.37 -3.71 -18.84
C TYR A 90 10.87 -3.51 -18.59
N GLN A 91 11.67 -4.59 -18.60
CA GLN A 91 13.10 -4.49 -18.40
C GLN A 91 13.78 -3.65 -19.50
N LEU A 92 13.41 -3.83 -20.77
CA LEU A 92 13.97 -3.06 -21.88
C LEU A 92 13.65 -1.56 -21.80
N LEU A 93 12.49 -1.20 -21.23
CA LEU A 93 12.02 0.19 -21.19
C LEU A 93 12.39 0.95 -19.92
N TYR A 94 12.45 0.26 -18.79
CA TYR A 94 12.45 0.92 -17.48
C TYR A 94 13.59 0.52 -16.55
N THR A 95 14.47 -0.39 -16.99
CA THR A 95 15.65 -0.78 -16.20
C THR A 95 16.96 -0.44 -16.92
N ARG A 96 18.05 -0.45 -16.16
CA ARG A 96 19.42 -0.25 -16.71
C ARG A 96 20.07 -1.56 -17.15
N ILE A 97 19.31 -2.66 -17.20
CA ILE A 97 19.83 -3.96 -17.63
C ILE A 97 20.18 -3.87 -19.13
N PRO A 98 21.38 -4.30 -19.54
CA PRO A 98 21.74 -4.32 -20.96
C PRO A 98 20.71 -5.12 -21.78
N ALA A 99 20.31 -4.59 -22.92
CA ALA A 99 19.23 -5.15 -23.74
C ALA A 99 19.47 -6.63 -24.11
N HIS A 100 20.72 -6.97 -24.46
CA HIS A 100 21.08 -8.36 -24.78
C HIS A 100 20.88 -9.31 -23.60
N ALA A 101 21.22 -8.88 -22.38
CA ALA A 101 21.05 -9.67 -21.16
C ALA A 101 19.56 -9.84 -20.82
N ALA A 102 18.76 -8.76 -20.94
CA ALA A 102 17.32 -8.82 -20.72
C ALA A 102 16.65 -9.82 -21.68
N VAL A 103 16.99 -9.79 -22.97
CA VAL A 103 16.45 -10.71 -23.99
C VAL A 103 16.87 -12.14 -23.71
N ASP A 104 18.16 -12.40 -23.45
CA ASP A 104 18.70 -13.74 -23.23
C ASP A 104 18.05 -14.42 -22.02
N GLU A 105 17.94 -13.72 -20.89
CA GLU A 105 17.34 -14.25 -19.67
C GLU A 105 15.81 -14.52 -19.80
N VAL A 106 15.09 -13.69 -20.54
CA VAL A 106 13.68 -13.89 -20.84
C VAL A 106 13.49 -15.12 -21.74
N VAL A 107 14.35 -15.29 -22.74
CA VAL A 107 14.32 -16.45 -23.65
C VAL A 107 14.67 -17.74 -22.90
N LYS A 108 15.67 -17.73 -22.02
CA LYS A 108 16.02 -18.88 -21.15
C LYS A 108 14.87 -19.31 -20.25
N ALA A 109 14.08 -18.36 -19.74
CA ALA A 109 12.95 -18.67 -18.87
C ALA A 109 11.87 -19.55 -19.53
N THR A 110 11.77 -19.58 -20.85
CA THR A 110 10.80 -20.42 -21.57
C THR A 110 10.95 -21.90 -21.27
N ALA A 111 12.19 -22.39 -21.10
CA ALA A 111 12.47 -23.79 -20.77
C ALA A 111 11.96 -24.14 -19.37
N VAL A 112 12.23 -23.30 -18.37
CA VAL A 112 11.80 -23.49 -16.98
C VAL A 112 10.29 -23.42 -16.83
N LEU A 113 9.63 -22.52 -17.58
CA LEU A 113 8.18 -22.38 -17.62
C LEU A 113 7.48 -23.46 -18.45
N LYS A 114 8.22 -24.44 -18.99
CA LYS A 114 7.70 -25.56 -19.83
C LYS A 114 6.95 -25.04 -21.08
N VAL A 115 7.41 -23.94 -21.65
CA VAL A 115 6.90 -23.32 -22.90
C VAL A 115 8.02 -23.14 -23.92
N GLU A 116 8.96 -24.07 -23.98
CA GLU A 116 10.14 -24.01 -24.86
C GLU A 116 9.79 -23.89 -26.35
N SER A 117 8.66 -24.45 -26.78
CA SER A 117 8.13 -24.30 -28.15
C SER A 117 7.89 -22.81 -28.51
N PHE A 118 7.74 -21.92 -27.56
CA PHE A 118 7.57 -20.47 -27.76
C PHE A 118 8.90 -19.68 -27.72
N ARG A 119 10.05 -20.34 -27.53
CA ARG A 119 11.37 -19.70 -27.48
C ARG A 119 11.63 -18.80 -28.69
N GLY A 120 11.32 -19.29 -29.90
CA GLY A 120 11.46 -18.53 -31.14
C GLY A 120 10.57 -17.29 -31.19
N LEU A 121 9.30 -17.42 -30.74
CA LEU A 121 8.36 -16.30 -30.65
C LEU A 121 8.88 -15.23 -29.67
N VAL A 122 9.25 -15.62 -28.45
CA VAL A 122 9.74 -14.70 -27.42
C VAL A 122 10.97 -13.95 -27.92
N ASN A 123 11.97 -14.64 -28.46
CA ASN A 123 13.17 -14.02 -29.01
C ASN A 123 12.83 -13.08 -30.18
N GLY A 124 11.94 -13.51 -31.09
CA GLY A 124 11.52 -12.69 -32.24
C GLY A 124 10.82 -11.41 -31.82
N VAL A 125 9.88 -11.49 -30.87
CA VAL A 125 9.15 -10.32 -30.33
C VAL A 125 10.10 -9.34 -29.65
N MET A 126 10.99 -9.81 -28.77
CA MET A 126 11.93 -8.96 -28.05
C MET A 126 12.92 -8.26 -29.01
N ARG A 127 13.47 -8.97 -29.99
CA ARG A 127 14.37 -8.41 -30.99
C ARG A 127 13.67 -7.45 -31.94
N ARG A 128 12.43 -7.76 -32.34
CA ARG A 128 11.62 -6.85 -33.15
C ARG A 128 11.33 -5.55 -32.41
N PHE A 129 10.97 -5.65 -31.12
CA PHE A 129 10.78 -4.46 -30.30
C PHE A 129 12.02 -3.57 -30.30
N LEU A 130 13.22 -4.13 -30.06
CA LEU A 130 14.47 -3.36 -30.06
C LEU A 130 14.74 -2.65 -31.39
N ARG A 131 14.46 -3.27 -32.55
CA ARG A 131 14.64 -2.65 -33.87
C ARG A 131 13.61 -1.55 -34.15
N GLU A 132 12.38 -1.74 -33.72
CA GLU A 132 11.23 -0.90 -34.07
C GLU A 132 10.79 -0.01 -32.89
N GLN A 133 11.58 0.06 -31.80
CA GLN A 133 11.21 0.71 -30.55
C GLN A 133 10.72 2.15 -30.74
N ALA A 134 11.49 2.96 -31.47
CA ALA A 134 11.15 4.37 -31.67
C ALA A 134 9.82 4.54 -32.41
N SER A 135 9.58 3.76 -33.48
CA SER A 135 8.33 3.84 -34.25
C SER A 135 7.11 3.31 -33.49
N ILE A 136 7.29 2.22 -32.73
CA ILE A 136 6.22 1.65 -31.90
C ILE A 136 5.83 2.65 -30.80
N LEU A 137 6.80 3.22 -30.08
CA LEU A 137 6.54 4.16 -29.00
C LEU A 137 5.93 5.48 -29.52
N ALA A 138 6.37 5.97 -30.68
CA ALA A 138 5.78 7.16 -31.30
C ALA A 138 4.27 7.01 -31.58
N VAL A 139 3.82 5.80 -31.89
CA VAL A 139 2.38 5.52 -32.08
C VAL A 139 1.65 5.35 -30.76
N ILE A 140 2.25 4.63 -29.79
CA ILE A 140 1.62 4.30 -28.53
C ILE A 140 1.52 5.54 -27.63
N ASP A 141 2.57 6.35 -27.58
CA ASP A 141 2.67 7.52 -26.70
C ASP A 141 2.15 8.82 -27.35
N LYS A 142 1.54 8.73 -28.55
CA LYS A 142 0.97 9.89 -29.26
C LYS A 142 -0.04 10.68 -28.41
N HIS A 143 -0.77 9.99 -27.55
CA HIS A 143 -1.76 10.57 -26.66
C HIS A 143 -1.43 10.22 -25.21
N TRP A 144 -1.70 11.16 -24.30
CA TRP A 144 -1.57 10.94 -22.88
C TRP A 144 -2.42 9.74 -22.41
N GLN A 145 -1.82 8.89 -21.60
CA GLN A 145 -2.42 7.64 -21.14
C GLN A 145 -2.57 7.68 -19.64
N THR A 146 -3.76 7.36 -19.16
CA THR A 146 -4.03 7.26 -17.72
C THR A 146 -3.30 6.09 -17.06
N LEU A 147 -3.05 5.02 -17.80
CA LEU A 147 -2.51 3.75 -17.31
C LEU A 147 -3.35 3.13 -16.17
N HIS A 148 -4.64 3.42 -16.17
CA HIS A 148 -5.62 2.90 -15.22
C HIS A 148 -6.79 2.25 -15.96
N PRO A 149 -7.56 1.35 -15.30
CA PRO A 149 -8.84 0.87 -15.85
C PRO A 149 -9.81 2.02 -16.09
N GLU A 150 -10.59 1.92 -17.14
CA GLU A 150 -11.51 2.98 -17.56
C GLU A 150 -12.56 3.30 -16.48
N TRP A 151 -13.10 2.27 -15.82
CA TRP A 151 -14.05 2.45 -14.73
C TRP A 151 -13.50 3.34 -13.61
N LEU A 152 -12.23 3.12 -13.21
CA LEU A 152 -11.60 3.88 -12.15
C LEU A 152 -11.34 5.33 -12.58
N VAL A 153 -10.90 5.54 -13.83
CA VAL A 153 -10.73 6.89 -14.37
C VAL A 153 -12.05 7.66 -14.39
N ASN A 154 -13.14 7.01 -14.83
CA ASN A 154 -14.46 7.63 -14.88
C ASN A 154 -14.98 7.95 -13.47
N LEU A 155 -14.75 7.06 -12.49
CA LEU A 155 -15.08 7.30 -11.09
C LEU A 155 -14.31 8.50 -10.51
N LEU A 156 -12.98 8.55 -10.73
CA LEU A 156 -12.16 9.68 -10.29
C LEU A 156 -12.56 11.02 -10.93
N LYS A 157 -12.93 11.02 -12.21
CA LYS A 157 -13.46 12.21 -12.88
C LYS A 157 -14.76 12.70 -12.26
N SER A 158 -15.64 11.78 -11.89
CA SER A 158 -16.91 12.11 -11.25
C SER A 158 -16.70 12.66 -9.83
N CYS A 159 -15.84 12.01 -9.03
CA CYS A 159 -15.60 12.42 -7.65
C CYS A 159 -14.75 13.70 -7.55
N TYR A 160 -13.78 13.87 -8.44
CA TYR A 160 -12.76 14.93 -8.39
C TYR A 160 -12.50 15.57 -9.75
N PRO A 161 -13.46 16.32 -10.30
CA PRO A 161 -13.37 16.89 -11.66
C PRO A 161 -12.11 17.75 -11.89
N GLN A 162 -11.62 18.41 -10.83
CA GLN A 162 -10.44 19.29 -10.90
C GLN A 162 -9.13 18.53 -10.64
N ASN A 163 -9.12 17.49 -9.78
CA ASN A 163 -7.91 16.84 -9.27
C ASN A 163 -7.61 15.48 -9.92
N TRP A 164 -8.57 14.86 -10.63
CA TRP A 164 -8.44 13.49 -11.12
C TRP A 164 -7.18 13.25 -11.98
N ARG A 165 -6.75 14.23 -12.78
CA ARG A 165 -5.54 14.11 -13.61
C ARG A 165 -4.29 13.98 -12.73
N GLN A 166 -4.15 14.88 -11.77
CA GLN A 166 -3.05 14.85 -10.81
C GLN A 166 -3.02 13.54 -10.03
N ILE A 167 -4.17 13.07 -9.54
CA ILE A 167 -4.29 11.79 -8.82
C ILE A 167 -3.79 10.63 -9.69
N VAL A 168 -4.21 10.58 -10.97
CA VAL A 168 -3.79 9.53 -11.91
C VAL A 168 -2.30 9.60 -12.22
N GLU A 169 -1.73 10.80 -12.39
CA GLU A 169 -0.30 11.01 -12.61
C GLU A 169 0.52 10.56 -11.41
N GLU A 170 0.14 10.97 -10.21
CA GLU A 170 0.81 10.58 -8.96
C GLU A 170 0.73 9.07 -8.71
N ASN A 171 -0.40 8.42 -9.00
CA ASN A 171 -0.56 6.97 -8.92
C ASN A 171 0.42 6.20 -9.83
N ASN A 172 0.89 6.81 -10.91
CA ASN A 172 1.84 6.21 -11.84
C ASN A 172 3.31 6.48 -11.46
N GLN A 173 3.58 7.32 -10.46
CA GLN A 173 4.93 7.58 -9.97
C GLN A 173 5.41 6.48 -9.01
N LYS A 174 6.72 6.39 -8.80
CA LYS A 174 7.27 5.60 -7.71
C LYS A 174 6.98 6.32 -6.38
N PRO A 175 6.54 5.57 -5.35
CA PRO A 175 6.26 6.20 -4.06
C PRO A 175 7.54 6.72 -3.41
N PRO A 176 7.49 7.88 -2.73
CA PRO A 176 8.58 8.33 -1.89
C PRO A 176 8.75 7.37 -0.69
N MET A 177 9.98 7.25 -0.19
CA MET A 177 10.25 6.55 1.06
C MET A 177 10.15 7.55 2.22
N TRP A 178 9.14 7.36 3.04
CA TRP A 178 8.89 8.13 4.24
C TRP A 178 9.31 7.36 5.47
N LEU A 179 9.96 8.03 6.38
CA LEU A 179 10.32 7.55 7.70
C LEU A 179 9.48 8.27 8.74
N ARG A 180 9.11 7.56 9.80
CA ARG A 180 8.61 8.12 11.04
C ARG A 180 9.73 8.01 12.08
N VAL A 181 10.22 9.15 12.55
CA VAL A 181 11.22 9.21 13.60
C VAL A 181 10.54 9.00 14.95
N ASN A 182 11.08 8.09 15.75
CA ASN A 182 10.59 7.83 17.11
C ASN A 182 11.16 8.86 18.07
N HIS A 183 10.35 9.81 18.48
CA HIS A 183 10.76 10.91 19.35
C HIS A 183 11.09 10.49 20.80
N GLN A 184 10.87 9.21 21.16
CA GLN A 184 11.40 8.66 22.42
C GLN A 184 12.92 8.48 22.37
N HIS A 185 13.53 8.43 21.20
CA HIS A 185 14.98 8.25 21.02
C HIS A 185 15.69 9.53 20.58
N CYS A 186 15.16 10.27 19.63
CA CYS A 186 15.78 11.50 19.12
C CYS A 186 14.75 12.39 18.39
N SER A 187 15.10 13.67 18.16
CA SER A 187 14.30 14.53 17.31
C SER A 187 14.48 14.19 15.82
N THR A 188 13.57 14.67 14.98
CA THR A 188 13.65 14.47 13.51
C THR A 188 14.93 15.12 12.96
N GLU A 189 15.33 16.28 13.45
CA GLU A 189 16.55 16.97 13.05
C GLU A 189 17.82 16.20 13.45
N GLN A 190 17.83 15.59 14.64
CA GLN A 190 18.93 14.74 15.09
C GLN A 190 19.04 13.49 14.22
N TYR A 191 17.91 12.85 13.87
CA TYR A 191 17.93 11.70 12.97
C TYR A 191 18.38 12.09 11.57
N GLN A 192 17.97 13.26 11.06
CA GLN A 192 18.43 13.78 9.78
C GLN A 192 19.95 14.00 9.76
N GLN A 193 20.55 14.46 10.87
CA GLN A 193 22.01 14.56 11.00
C GLN A 193 22.70 13.20 10.98
N LEU A 194 22.12 12.18 11.62
CA LEU A 194 22.64 10.80 11.56
C LEU A 194 22.62 10.24 10.13
N LEU A 195 21.55 10.49 9.36
CA LEU A 195 21.48 10.13 7.97
C LEU A 195 22.56 10.83 7.12
N ALA A 196 22.75 12.13 7.34
CA ALA A 196 23.77 12.93 6.62
C ALA A 196 25.20 12.41 6.88
N GLN A 197 25.51 11.95 8.10
CA GLN A 197 26.81 11.33 8.44
C GLN A 197 27.06 10.05 7.63
N GLN A 198 25.99 9.36 7.21
CA GLN A 198 26.06 8.18 6.35
C GLN A 198 25.83 8.50 4.85
N HIS A 199 25.90 9.77 4.47
CA HIS A 199 25.66 10.25 3.10
C HIS A 199 24.25 9.92 2.58
N ILE A 200 23.26 9.79 3.45
CA ILE A 200 21.86 9.58 3.11
C ILE A 200 21.13 10.93 3.21
N ALA A 201 20.63 11.43 2.08
CA ALA A 201 19.89 12.69 2.06
C ALA A 201 18.42 12.48 2.45
N GLY A 202 17.94 13.29 3.39
CA GLY A 202 16.55 13.30 3.85
C GLY A 202 16.09 14.71 4.20
N GLU A 203 14.79 14.95 4.12
CA GLU A 203 14.12 16.22 4.37
C GLU A 203 12.99 16.03 5.38
N SER A 204 12.97 16.86 6.42
CA SER A 204 11.86 16.91 7.39
C SER A 204 10.59 17.44 6.72
N ALA A 205 9.44 16.95 7.15
CA ALA A 205 8.13 17.38 6.65
C ALA A 205 7.06 17.36 7.75
N GLN A 206 5.81 17.54 7.39
CA GLN A 206 4.69 17.34 8.29
C GLN A 206 4.11 15.90 8.10
N PRO A 207 3.70 15.27 9.22
CA PRO A 207 3.77 15.71 10.62
C PRO A 207 5.21 15.76 11.17
N PRO A 208 5.46 16.29 12.38
CA PRO A 208 6.81 16.54 12.92
C PRO A 208 7.75 15.32 12.95
N SER A 209 7.19 14.10 13.05
CA SER A 209 7.96 12.84 12.99
C SER A 209 8.32 12.41 11.57
N ALA A 210 7.79 13.08 10.53
CA ALA A 210 7.97 12.66 9.14
C ALA A 210 9.29 13.14 8.56
N LEU A 211 10.04 12.22 7.95
CA LEU A 211 11.25 12.48 7.22
C LEU A 211 11.21 11.75 5.87
N ARG A 212 11.37 12.49 4.77
CA ARG A 212 11.39 11.94 3.41
C ARG A 212 12.83 11.67 2.99
N LEU A 213 13.12 10.45 2.54
CA LEU A 213 14.39 10.17 1.90
C LEU A 213 14.39 10.62 0.43
N GLN A 214 15.50 11.19 -0.03
CA GLN A 214 15.67 11.55 -1.44
C GLN A 214 15.69 10.33 -2.35
N ASN A 215 16.32 9.24 -1.88
CA ASN A 215 16.34 7.94 -2.55
C ASN A 215 15.89 6.86 -1.58
N ALA A 216 15.09 5.90 -2.07
CA ALA A 216 14.75 4.73 -1.29
C ALA A 216 15.98 3.84 -1.10
N ILE A 217 16.18 3.36 0.13
CA ILE A 217 17.28 2.47 0.52
C ILE A 217 16.72 1.25 1.25
N ALA A 218 17.52 0.22 1.41
CA ALA A 218 17.17 -0.92 2.24
C ALA A 218 17.12 -0.51 3.73
N VAL A 219 16.16 -1.05 4.48
CA VAL A 219 15.94 -0.64 5.89
C VAL A 219 17.14 -0.95 6.79
N GLU A 220 17.92 -1.97 6.43
CA GLU A 220 19.14 -2.36 7.12
C GLU A 220 20.26 -1.29 7.02
N GLN A 221 20.13 -0.35 6.08
CA GLN A 221 21.05 0.78 5.91
C GLN A 221 20.63 2.01 6.75
N LEU A 222 19.44 1.97 7.36
CA LEU A 222 18.97 3.06 8.20
C LEU A 222 19.65 3.00 9.57
N PRO A 223 20.27 4.12 10.05
CA PRO A 223 20.86 4.15 11.38
C PRO A 223 19.86 3.75 12.48
N ASN A 224 20.25 2.83 13.33
CA ASN A 224 19.47 2.38 14.48
C ASN A 224 18.03 1.90 14.16
N PHE A 225 17.80 1.36 12.96
CA PHE A 225 16.49 0.82 12.59
C PHE A 225 16.07 -0.34 13.50
N GLU A 226 16.98 -1.29 13.74
CA GLU A 226 16.73 -2.46 14.61
C GLU A 226 16.52 -2.05 16.07
N GLN A 227 17.06 -0.92 16.50
CA GLN A 227 16.88 -0.34 17.84
C GLN A 227 15.61 0.51 17.97
N GLY A 228 14.79 0.58 16.93
CA GLY A 228 13.48 1.22 16.97
C GLY A 228 13.51 2.76 16.89
N TRP A 229 14.63 3.37 16.42
CA TRP A 229 14.72 4.84 16.29
C TRP A 229 13.85 5.37 15.18
N VAL A 230 13.53 4.53 14.19
CA VAL A 230 12.75 4.92 13.03
C VAL A 230 11.90 3.76 12.51
N SER A 231 10.78 4.10 11.89
CA SER A 231 9.90 3.16 11.18
C SER A 231 9.62 3.66 9.76
N VAL A 232 9.44 2.76 8.81
CA VAL A 232 8.99 3.13 7.46
C VAL A 232 7.48 3.27 7.49
N GLN A 233 6.99 4.50 7.32
CA GLN A 233 5.56 4.79 7.30
C GLN A 233 5.29 6.02 6.45
N ASP A 234 4.27 5.95 5.58
CA ASP A 234 3.83 7.10 4.79
C ASP A 234 3.48 8.31 5.68
N CYS A 235 3.84 9.52 5.26
CA CYS A 235 3.65 10.71 6.12
C CYS A 235 2.18 10.99 6.40
N HIS A 236 1.27 10.74 5.44
CA HIS A 236 -0.15 10.91 5.72
C HIS A 236 -0.68 9.84 6.68
N ALA A 237 -0.16 8.59 6.64
CA ALA A 237 -0.50 7.56 7.63
C ALA A 237 -0.05 7.89 9.06
N GLN A 238 0.98 8.73 9.23
CA GLN A 238 1.48 9.15 10.54
C GLN A 238 0.49 10.07 11.27
N TRP A 239 -0.39 10.78 10.58
CA TRP A 239 -1.42 11.61 11.20
C TRP A 239 -2.42 10.83 12.05
N ALA A 240 -2.61 9.54 11.79
CA ALA A 240 -3.59 8.74 12.52
C ALA A 240 -3.39 8.76 14.05
N ALA A 241 -2.19 8.50 14.53
CA ALA A 241 -1.91 8.49 15.98
C ALA A 241 -1.98 9.90 16.60
N LEU A 242 -1.54 10.92 15.86
CA LEU A 242 -1.61 12.32 16.30
C LEU A 242 -3.06 12.82 16.40
N LEU A 243 -3.90 12.50 15.44
CA LEU A 243 -5.32 12.87 15.44
C LEU A 243 -6.12 12.10 16.48
N LEU A 244 -5.77 10.84 16.72
CA LEU A 244 -6.35 10.05 17.80
C LEU A 244 -6.05 10.67 19.16
N ASP A 245 -4.86 11.25 19.32
CA ASP A 245 -4.40 11.97 20.52
C ASP A 245 -4.54 11.11 21.79
N GLY A 246 -4.05 9.85 21.70
CA GLY A 246 -4.07 8.91 22.82
C GLY A 246 -3.26 9.38 24.01
N GLN A 247 -3.80 9.17 25.23
CA GLN A 247 -3.14 9.60 26.47
C GLN A 247 -2.64 8.39 27.27
N ASN A 248 -1.65 8.61 28.14
CA ASN A 248 -1.20 7.59 29.07
C ASN A 248 -2.35 7.13 29.98
N ASN A 249 -2.36 5.85 30.30
CA ASN A 249 -3.38 5.16 31.09
C ASN A 249 -4.78 5.05 30.45
N GLU A 250 -4.99 5.51 29.22
CA GLU A 250 -6.19 5.25 28.46
C GLU A 250 -6.19 3.82 27.88
N THR A 251 -7.40 3.26 27.73
CA THR A 251 -7.64 2.02 26.97
C THR A 251 -7.92 2.37 25.52
N ILE A 252 -7.05 1.92 24.61
CA ILE A 252 -7.09 2.30 23.19
C ILE A 252 -7.25 1.03 22.33
N LEU A 253 -8.19 1.06 21.39
CA LEU A 253 -8.33 0.02 20.37
C LEU A 253 -7.74 0.55 19.04
N ASP A 254 -6.84 -0.20 18.45
CA ASP A 254 -6.43 -0.07 17.04
C ASP A 254 -7.11 -1.21 16.27
N ALA A 255 -8.20 -0.90 15.60
CA ALA A 255 -9.00 -1.85 14.83
C ALA A 255 -8.50 -1.93 13.38
N CYS A 256 -8.35 -3.16 12.88
CA CYS A 256 -7.71 -3.49 11.60
C CYS A 256 -6.22 -3.09 11.59
N ALA A 257 -5.53 -3.43 12.68
CA ALA A 257 -4.22 -2.88 13.06
C ALA A 257 -3.05 -3.27 12.15
N ALA A 258 -3.14 -4.42 11.46
CA ALA A 258 -2.00 -4.94 10.72
C ALA A 258 -1.59 -4.06 9.51
N PRO A 259 -0.28 -3.80 9.37
CA PRO A 259 0.88 -4.47 9.96
C PRO A 259 1.41 -3.86 11.28
N GLY A 260 0.67 -2.99 11.98
CA GLY A 260 1.06 -2.46 13.30
C GLY A 260 1.76 -1.10 13.30
N GLY A 261 1.86 -0.44 12.14
CA GLY A 261 2.53 0.86 12.05
C GLY A 261 1.81 1.98 12.81
N LYS A 262 0.46 1.92 12.90
CA LYS A 262 -0.34 2.87 13.68
C LYS A 262 -0.35 2.49 15.17
N THR A 263 -0.46 1.19 15.48
CA THR A 263 -0.35 0.65 16.85
C THR A 263 0.93 1.14 17.53
N THR A 264 2.07 0.93 16.86
CA THR A 264 3.37 1.32 17.41
C THR A 264 3.52 2.83 17.54
N HIS A 265 2.93 3.61 16.64
CA HIS A 265 2.94 5.07 16.72
C HIS A 265 2.10 5.58 17.90
N ILE A 266 0.95 4.96 18.18
CA ILE A 266 0.15 5.27 19.38
C ILE A 266 1.00 5.06 20.65
N LEU A 267 1.74 3.94 20.72
CA LEU A 267 2.61 3.62 21.86
C LEU A 267 3.87 4.49 21.94
N GLU A 268 4.35 5.04 20.82
CA GLU A 268 5.42 6.05 20.82
C GLU A 268 4.95 7.36 21.48
N LEU A 269 3.68 7.75 21.25
CA LEU A 269 3.09 8.99 21.79
C LEU A 269 2.55 8.81 23.21
N ALA A 270 1.98 7.65 23.53
CA ALA A 270 1.38 7.31 24.83
C ALA A 270 1.92 5.97 25.34
N PRO A 271 3.17 5.92 25.85
CA PRO A 271 3.83 4.65 26.20
C PRO A 271 3.20 3.89 27.37
N GLN A 272 2.33 4.54 28.16
CA GLN A 272 1.61 3.91 29.27
C GLN A 272 0.13 3.61 28.92
N ALA A 273 -0.28 3.82 27.69
CA ALA A 273 -1.63 3.44 27.23
C ALA A 273 -1.77 1.91 27.17
N VAL A 274 -2.97 1.41 27.48
CA VAL A 274 -3.31 0.00 27.30
C VAL A 274 -3.88 -0.19 25.90
N VAL A 275 -3.01 -0.54 24.96
CA VAL A 275 -3.40 -0.68 23.55
C VAL A 275 -3.80 -2.11 23.22
N THR A 276 -4.94 -2.26 22.56
CA THR A 276 -5.39 -3.51 21.92
C THR A 276 -5.28 -3.36 20.41
N ALA A 277 -4.49 -4.22 19.77
CA ALA A 277 -4.34 -4.30 18.32
C ALA A 277 -5.16 -5.48 17.79
N LEU A 278 -6.22 -5.19 17.03
CA LEU A 278 -7.16 -6.16 16.49
C LEU A 278 -7.03 -6.27 14.98
N ASP A 279 -6.91 -7.48 14.44
CA ASP A 279 -7.04 -7.74 12.99
C ASP A 279 -7.67 -9.11 12.78
N VAL A 280 -8.39 -9.27 11.67
CA VAL A 280 -9.08 -10.52 11.33
C VAL A 280 -8.12 -11.59 10.81
N GLU A 281 -6.97 -11.21 10.29
CA GLU A 281 -6.01 -12.13 9.68
C GLU A 281 -4.83 -12.43 10.62
N ALA A 282 -4.82 -13.63 11.22
CA ALA A 282 -3.74 -14.08 12.13
C ALA A 282 -2.34 -14.00 11.49
N GLY A 283 -2.21 -14.29 10.19
CA GLY A 283 -0.93 -14.20 9.48
C GLY A 283 -0.39 -12.77 9.37
N ARG A 284 -1.27 -11.77 9.36
CA ARG A 284 -0.87 -10.35 9.34
C ARG A 284 -0.48 -9.86 10.73
N LEU A 285 -1.10 -10.40 11.78
CA LEU A 285 -0.77 -10.05 13.18
C LEU A 285 0.66 -10.40 13.57
N GLN A 286 1.26 -11.41 12.98
CA GLN A 286 2.69 -11.70 13.18
C GLN A 286 3.59 -10.49 12.88
N ARG A 287 3.22 -9.65 11.91
CA ARG A 287 3.97 -8.42 11.61
C ARG A 287 3.76 -7.34 12.68
N VAL A 288 2.57 -7.30 13.30
CA VAL A 288 2.31 -6.42 14.45
C VAL A 288 3.22 -6.81 15.60
N GLU A 289 3.29 -8.09 15.94
CA GLU A 289 4.15 -8.63 17.00
C GLU A 289 5.63 -8.36 16.73
N GLN A 290 6.11 -8.59 15.49
CA GLN A 290 7.48 -8.29 15.08
C GLN A 290 7.82 -6.80 15.24
N ASN A 291 6.90 -5.89 14.86
CA ASN A 291 7.09 -4.45 15.02
C ASN A 291 7.11 -4.05 16.51
N LEU A 292 6.20 -4.58 17.32
CA LEU A 292 6.17 -4.36 18.77
C LEU A 292 7.49 -4.82 19.41
N GLN A 293 7.96 -6.02 19.06
CA GLN A 293 9.23 -6.56 19.56
C GLN A 293 10.42 -5.68 19.16
N ARG A 294 10.53 -5.27 17.88
CA ARG A 294 11.61 -4.40 17.38
C ARG A 294 11.66 -3.06 18.11
N LEU A 295 10.49 -2.50 18.41
CA LEU A 295 10.33 -1.20 19.07
C LEU A 295 10.32 -1.31 20.61
N ASN A 296 10.48 -2.50 21.16
CA ASN A 296 10.38 -2.80 22.60
C ASN A 296 9.08 -2.25 23.22
N GLN A 297 7.96 -2.47 22.54
CA GLN A 297 6.62 -2.00 22.92
C GLN A 297 5.70 -3.20 23.19
N HIS A 298 4.62 -2.97 23.95
CA HIS A 298 3.65 -3.99 24.31
C HIS A 298 2.24 -3.55 23.96
N ALA A 299 1.46 -4.44 23.35
CA ALA A 299 0.03 -4.31 23.10
C ALA A 299 -0.65 -5.67 23.27
N ASN A 300 -1.96 -5.67 23.54
CA ASN A 300 -2.78 -6.86 23.47
C ASN A 300 -3.09 -7.16 22.00
N VAL A 301 -2.49 -8.19 21.43
CA VAL A 301 -2.70 -8.56 20.03
C VAL A 301 -3.79 -9.60 19.95
N ILE A 302 -4.88 -9.29 19.26
CA ILE A 302 -6.09 -10.14 19.19
C ILE A 302 -6.45 -10.40 17.72
N CYS A 303 -6.64 -11.68 17.38
CA CYS A 303 -7.24 -12.07 16.12
C CYS A 303 -8.76 -12.11 16.26
N GLY A 304 -9.48 -11.22 15.56
CA GLY A 304 -10.93 -11.13 15.67
C GLY A 304 -11.55 -10.20 14.64
N ASP A 305 -12.86 -10.35 14.46
CA ASP A 305 -13.66 -9.54 13.55
C ASP A 305 -14.14 -8.27 14.25
N ALA A 306 -13.70 -7.11 13.79
CA ALA A 306 -14.08 -5.80 14.35
C ALA A 306 -15.59 -5.53 14.28
N SER A 307 -16.31 -6.17 13.35
CA SER A 307 -17.77 -6.06 13.26
C SER A 307 -18.52 -6.90 14.32
N GLN A 308 -17.79 -7.77 15.05
CA GLN A 308 -18.36 -8.70 16.04
C GLN A 308 -17.64 -8.61 17.39
N PRO A 309 -17.66 -7.47 18.09
CA PRO A 309 -16.90 -7.25 19.33
C PRO A 309 -17.18 -8.30 20.42
N GLN A 310 -18.37 -8.88 20.47
CA GLN A 310 -18.78 -9.90 21.44
C GLN A 310 -17.97 -11.21 21.35
N GLN A 311 -17.25 -11.43 20.23
CA GLN A 311 -16.45 -12.65 20.05
C GLN A 311 -15.04 -12.54 20.63
N TRP A 312 -14.51 -11.34 20.82
CA TRP A 312 -13.12 -11.10 21.23
C TRP A 312 -12.98 -10.13 22.41
N LEU A 313 -14.03 -9.39 22.76
CA LEU A 313 -14.02 -8.42 23.84
C LEU A 313 -14.86 -8.95 25.02
N GLN A 314 -14.37 -8.77 26.23
CA GLN A 314 -15.14 -9.11 27.46
C GLN A 314 -16.39 -8.26 27.56
N ASP A 315 -17.46 -8.84 28.16
CA ASP A 315 -18.72 -8.13 28.37
C ASP A 315 -18.50 -6.86 29.19
N GLY A 316 -19.11 -5.76 28.72
CA GLY A 316 -19.00 -4.45 29.37
C GLY A 316 -17.67 -3.71 29.15
N ALA A 317 -16.67 -4.29 28.50
CA ALA A 317 -15.43 -3.58 28.22
C ALA A 317 -15.63 -2.46 27.19
N MET A 318 -15.04 -1.30 27.48
CA MET A 318 -15.17 -0.06 26.70
C MET A 318 -13.81 0.58 26.54
N PHE A 319 -13.63 1.34 25.45
CA PHE A 319 -12.39 2.05 25.12
C PHE A 319 -12.55 3.57 25.32
N ASP A 320 -11.47 4.22 25.76
CA ASP A 320 -11.38 5.67 25.79
C ASP A 320 -11.20 6.23 24.37
N ARG A 321 -10.43 5.48 23.55
CA ARG A 321 -10.18 5.84 22.15
C ARG A 321 -10.23 4.61 21.26
N ILE A 322 -10.70 4.83 20.03
CA ILE A 322 -10.72 3.80 18.98
C ILE A 322 -10.14 4.42 17.72
N LEU A 323 -9.08 3.82 17.20
CA LEU A 323 -8.65 4.01 15.83
C LEU A 323 -9.31 2.93 14.97
N LEU A 324 -10.16 3.31 14.04
CA LEU A 324 -10.68 2.42 13.02
C LEU A 324 -9.96 2.71 11.70
N ASP A 325 -8.88 1.97 11.42
CA ASP A 325 -8.21 1.97 10.12
C ASP A 325 -8.98 1.02 9.18
N ALA A 326 -10.12 1.50 8.68
CA ALA A 326 -11.15 0.67 8.09
C ALA A 326 -10.65 -0.08 6.85
N PRO A 327 -11.05 -1.38 6.68
CA PRO A 327 -10.78 -2.10 5.45
C PRO A 327 -11.41 -1.35 4.28
N CYS A 328 -10.62 -1.02 3.26
CA CYS A 328 -11.06 -0.16 2.17
C CYS A 328 -10.50 -0.61 0.82
N SER A 329 -10.89 0.07 -0.25
CA SER A 329 -10.41 -0.21 -1.61
C SER A 329 -8.91 -0.01 -1.78
N ALA A 330 -8.30 0.79 -0.91
CA ALA A 330 -6.89 1.20 -0.95
C ALA A 330 -6.51 1.99 -2.24
N ILE A 331 -7.49 2.65 -2.88
CA ILE A 331 -7.25 3.43 -4.12
C ILE A 331 -6.32 4.62 -3.87
N GLY A 332 -6.21 5.11 -2.64
CA GLY A 332 -5.28 6.18 -2.27
C GLY A 332 -3.81 5.77 -2.26
N VAL A 333 -3.49 4.47 -2.23
CA VAL A 333 -2.12 3.95 -2.14
C VAL A 333 -1.67 3.19 -3.40
N ILE A 334 -2.32 3.42 -4.54
CA ILE A 334 -2.02 2.76 -5.83
C ILE A 334 -0.56 2.92 -6.23
N ARG A 335 0.09 4.05 -5.97
CA ARG A 335 1.50 4.22 -6.32
C ARG A 335 2.43 3.23 -5.58
N ARG A 336 2.05 2.78 -4.36
CA ARG A 336 2.74 1.72 -3.60
C ARG A 336 2.32 0.33 -4.03
N HIS A 337 1.04 0.15 -4.30
CA HIS A 337 0.40 -1.12 -4.64
C HIS A 337 -0.31 -1.02 -6.00
N PRO A 338 0.45 -0.93 -7.13
CA PRO A 338 -0.14 -0.70 -8.45
C PRO A 338 -0.98 -1.87 -8.97
N ASP A 339 -0.88 -3.03 -8.35
CA ASP A 339 -1.74 -4.20 -8.58
C ASP A 339 -3.20 -3.94 -8.18
N ILE A 340 -3.47 -3.02 -7.25
CA ILE A 340 -4.83 -2.59 -6.88
C ILE A 340 -5.64 -2.18 -8.12
N LYS A 341 -5.03 -1.52 -9.10
CA LYS A 341 -5.68 -1.13 -10.35
C LYS A 341 -6.33 -2.30 -11.09
N TRP A 342 -5.78 -3.49 -10.96
CA TRP A 342 -6.17 -4.70 -11.69
C TRP A 342 -6.94 -5.70 -10.82
N LEU A 343 -6.83 -5.57 -9.51
CA LEU A 343 -7.50 -6.42 -8.53
C LEU A 343 -8.88 -5.91 -8.16
N ARG A 344 -9.09 -4.58 -8.13
CA ARG A 344 -10.36 -3.99 -7.72
C ARG A 344 -11.37 -3.92 -8.87
N GLN A 345 -12.64 -4.10 -8.51
CA GLN A 345 -13.81 -3.94 -9.37
C GLN A 345 -14.82 -2.99 -8.72
N PRO A 346 -15.74 -2.38 -9.48
CA PRO A 346 -16.77 -1.49 -8.90
C PRO A 346 -17.59 -2.15 -7.79
N SER A 347 -17.95 -3.42 -7.93
CA SER A 347 -18.71 -4.19 -6.91
C SER A 347 -18.00 -4.34 -5.58
N ASP A 348 -16.65 -4.30 -5.57
CA ASP A 348 -15.88 -4.39 -4.32
C ASP A 348 -16.09 -3.16 -3.46
N ILE A 349 -16.28 -1.98 -4.08
CA ILE A 349 -16.49 -0.72 -3.36
C ILE A 349 -17.78 -0.79 -2.53
N GLU A 350 -18.87 -1.28 -3.11
CA GLU A 350 -20.16 -1.42 -2.42
C GLU A 350 -20.06 -2.37 -1.22
N GLN A 351 -19.36 -3.50 -1.39
CA GLN A 351 -19.15 -4.47 -0.31
C GLN A 351 -18.30 -3.90 0.82
N LEU A 352 -17.24 -3.15 0.48
CA LEU A 352 -16.37 -2.50 1.46
C LEU A 352 -17.11 -1.40 2.22
N VAL A 353 -17.91 -0.59 1.54
CA VAL A 353 -18.76 0.44 2.17
C VAL A 353 -19.72 -0.19 3.18
N ALA A 354 -20.36 -1.32 2.84
CA ALA A 354 -21.24 -2.03 3.75
C ALA A 354 -20.48 -2.60 4.97
N LEU A 355 -19.29 -3.17 4.76
CA LEU A 355 -18.45 -3.69 5.84
C LEU A 355 -17.95 -2.56 6.77
N GLN A 356 -17.49 -1.45 6.20
CA GLN A 356 -17.06 -0.27 6.96
C GLN A 356 -18.16 0.25 7.87
N LYS A 357 -19.39 0.33 7.35
CA LYS A 357 -20.56 0.72 8.14
C LYS A 357 -20.79 -0.24 9.31
N GLN A 358 -20.79 -1.54 9.06
CA GLN A 358 -20.97 -2.55 10.11
C GLN A 358 -19.92 -2.44 11.21
N ILE A 359 -18.65 -2.27 10.84
CA ILE A 359 -17.55 -2.12 11.80
C ILE A 359 -17.71 -0.83 12.61
N LEU A 360 -17.99 0.30 11.95
CA LEU A 360 -18.16 1.60 12.62
C LEU A 360 -19.30 1.55 13.66
N GLU A 361 -20.45 1.00 13.28
CA GLU A 361 -21.62 0.79 14.16
C GLU A 361 -21.26 -0.08 15.37
N ALA A 362 -20.62 -1.23 15.15
CA ALA A 362 -20.26 -2.16 16.20
C ALA A 362 -19.24 -1.57 17.20
N LEU A 363 -18.24 -0.85 16.69
CA LEU A 363 -17.20 -0.25 17.52
C LEU A 363 -17.69 1.02 18.23
N TRP A 364 -18.64 1.78 17.66
CA TRP A 364 -19.24 2.93 18.34
C TRP A 364 -19.88 2.55 19.66
N GLN A 365 -20.49 1.37 19.75
CA GLN A 365 -21.09 0.84 20.97
C GLN A 365 -20.04 0.49 22.05
N ARG A 366 -18.77 0.38 21.68
CA ARG A 366 -17.66 0.06 22.58
C ARG A 366 -16.82 1.29 22.95
N LEU A 367 -17.24 2.47 22.51
CA LEU A 367 -16.61 3.73 22.87
C LEU A 367 -17.27 4.33 24.11
N LYS A 368 -16.50 4.75 25.11
CA LYS A 368 -16.97 5.46 26.30
C LYS A 368 -17.58 6.82 25.91
N VAL A 369 -18.47 7.34 26.75
CA VAL A 369 -18.90 8.74 26.66
C VAL A 369 -17.69 9.66 26.82
N ASN A 370 -17.62 10.72 26.04
CA ASN A 370 -16.47 11.61 25.83
C ASN A 370 -15.24 10.92 25.18
N GLY A 371 -15.35 9.67 24.79
CA GLY A 371 -14.32 8.96 24.04
C GLY A 371 -14.21 9.47 22.59
N VAL A 372 -13.09 9.16 21.96
CA VAL A 372 -12.77 9.55 20.59
C VAL A 372 -12.70 8.33 19.68
N LEU A 373 -13.43 8.33 18.57
CA LEU A 373 -13.22 7.41 17.46
C LEU A 373 -12.62 8.17 16.29
N LEU A 374 -11.42 7.76 15.87
CA LEU A 374 -10.81 8.23 14.64
C LEU A 374 -11.08 7.21 13.53
N TYR A 375 -11.93 7.59 12.59
CA TYR A 375 -12.15 6.84 11.36
C TYR A 375 -11.07 7.21 10.34
N ALA A 376 -10.38 6.21 9.81
CA ALA A 376 -9.32 6.39 8.82
C ALA A 376 -9.46 5.38 7.68
N THR A 377 -9.13 5.77 6.47
CA THR A 377 -8.96 4.89 5.30
C THR A 377 -7.76 5.30 4.48
N CYS A 378 -7.16 4.36 3.76
CA CYS A 378 -6.22 4.65 2.66
C CYS A 378 -6.94 4.70 1.29
N SER A 379 -8.21 5.12 1.29
CA SER A 379 -9.02 5.39 0.09
C SER A 379 -9.14 6.88 -0.17
N ILE A 380 -9.43 7.23 -1.43
CA ILE A 380 -9.81 8.58 -1.82
C ILE A 380 -11.27 8.64 -2.32
N LEU A 381 -12.04 7.58 -2.16
CA LEU A 381 -13.42 7.55 -2.64
C LEU A 381 -14.39 8.12 -1.61
N PRO A 382 -15.23 9.13 -1.97
CA PRO A 382 -16.19 9.73 -1.05
C PRO A 382 -17.15 8.71 -0.43
N GLN A 383 -17.52 7.65 -1.16
CA GLN A 383 -18.40 6.57 -0.70
C GLN A 383 -17.84 5.82 0.54
N GLU A 384 -16.52 5.63 0.58
CA GLU A 384 -15.83 4.98 1.70
C GLU A 384 -15.48 5.96 2.81
N ASN A 385 -15.55 7.27 2.56
CA ASN A 385 -15.01 8.35 3.38
C ASN A 385 -16.12 9.29 3.90
N SER A 386 -16.24 10.48 3.30
CA SER A 386 -17.16 11.53 3.76
C SER A 386 -18.63 11.12 3.72
N GLU A 387 -19.05 10.28 2.78
CA GLU A 387 -20.43 9.80 2.71
C GLU A 387 -20.73 8.79 3.82
N GLN A 388 -19.76 7.95 4.22
CA GLN A 388 -19.89 7.08 5.38
C GLN A 388 -20.13 7.89 6.65
N ILE A 389 -19.29 8.91 6.88
CA ILE A 389 -19.38 9.75 8.08
C ILE A 389 -20.67 10.56 8.09
N ARG A 390 -21.06 11.12 6.94
CA ARG A 390 -22.35 11.83 6.79
C ARG A 390 -23.53 10.92 7.15
N SER A 391 -23.53 9.69 6.64
CA SER A 391 -24.58 8.71 6.91
C SER A 391 -24.62 8.31 8.38
N PHE A 392 -23.45 8.11 8.99
CA PHE A 392 -23.32 7.77 10.40
C PHE A 392 -23.86 8.88 11.33
N LEU A 393 -23.45 10.12 11.10
CA LEU A 393 -23.89 11.28 11.88
C LEU A 393 -25.39 11.54 11.76
N ALA A 394 -26.00 11.19 10.64
CA ALA A 394 -27.46 11.34 10.46
C ALA A 394 -28.27 10.38 11.35
N THR A 395 -27.69 9.29 11.82
CA THR A 395 -28.34 8.24 12.62
C THR A 395 -27.88 8.20 14.08
N HIS A 396 -26.79 8.90 14.42
CA HIS A 396 -26.19 8.91 15.77
C HIS A 396 -26.15 10.33 16.34
N SER A 397 -27.19 10.68 17.09
CA SER A 397 -27.29 12.00 17.74
C SER A 397 -26.26 12.21 18.87
N ASP A 398 -25.69 11.12 19.39
CA ASP A 398 -24.60 11.09 20.36
C ASP A 398 -23.21 11.25 19.72
N ALA A 399 -23.11 11.28 18.39
CA ALA A 399 -21.85 11.48 17.67
C ALA A 399 -21.65 12.94 17.27
N LYS A 400 -20.51 13.51 17.63
CA LYS A 400 -20.11 14.86 17.22
C LYS A 400 -18.84 14.80 16.39
N LEU A 401 -18.87 15.36 15.18
CA LEU A 401 -17.68 15.53 14.34
C LEU A 401 -16.79 16.63 14.95
N SER A 402 -15.51 16.32 15.12
CA SER A 402 -14.46 17.27 15.50
C SER A 402 -13.67 17.66 14.23
N ALA A 403 -13.29 18.93 14.14
CA ALA A 403 -12.52 19.42 13.01
C ALA A 403 -11.16 18.70 12.92
N VAL A 404 -10.79 18.35 11.69
CA VAL A 404 -9.46 17.85 11.31
C VAL A 404 -8.93 18.80 10.25
N ASP A 405 -7.78 19.41 10.52
CA ASP A 405 -7.09 20.29 9.58
C ASP A 405 -5.64 19.83 9.44
N LEU A 406 -5.26 19.45 8.25
CA LEU A 406 -3.91 19.03 7.89
C LEU A 406 -3.26 20.02 6.89
N GLY A 407 -3.78 21.24 6.81
CA GLY A 407 -3.28 22.29 5.95
C GLY A 407 -3.40 21.95 4.45
N GLU A 408 -2.36 22.24 3.69
CA GLU A 408 -2.34 22.08 2.23
C GLU A 408 -2.23 20.61 1.75
N GLN A 409 -2.28 19.62 2.67
CA GLN A 409 -2.12 18.21 2.33
C GLN A 409 -3.37 17.58 1.71
N GLY A 410 -4.49 18.30 1.69
CA GLY A 410 -5.75 17.78 1.16
C GLY A 410 -6.87 18.82 1.18
N ILE A 411 -8.09 18.32 1.33
CA ILE A 411 -9.30 19.15 1.36
C ILE A 411 -10.19 18.78 2.56
N ASP A 412 -10.80 19.78 3.18
CA ASP A 412 -11.93 19.56 4.08
C ASP A 412 -13.17 19.19 3.25
N THR A 413 -13.77 18.04 3.57
CA THR A 413 -14.97 17.54 2.89
C THR A 413 -16.27 17.95 3.61
N GLY A 414 -16.17 18.66 4.74
CA GLY A 414 -17.28 18.93 5.65
C GLY A 414 -17.65 17.77 6.57
N PHE A 415 -17.12 16.55 6.29
CA PHE A 415 -17.32 15.33 7.09
C PHE A 415 -16.01 14.61 7.40
N GLY A 416 -14.90 15.31 7.34
CA GLY A 416 -13.54 14.84 7.55
C GLY A 416 -12.59 15.43 6.52
N PHE A 417 -11.32 15.04 6.58
CA PHE A 417 -10.25 15.58 5.76
C PHE A 417 -9.71 14.54 4.80
N GLN A 418 -9.69 14.86 3.49
CA GLN A 418 -9.20 13.98 2.43
C GLN A 418 -7.83 14.44 1.95
N CYS A 419 -6.79 13.64 2.20
CA CYS A 419 -5.47 13.79 1.60
C CYS A 419 -5.41 13.10 0.24
N PHE A 420 -4.71 13.71 -0.73
CA PHE A 420 -4.45 13.12 -2.03
C PHE A 420 -3.00 12.67 -2.17
N PRO A 421 -2.71 11.65 -3.00
CA PRO A 421 -1.33 11.29 -3.29
C PRO A 421 -0.60 12.46 -3.95
N HIS A 422 0.58 12.80 -3.43
CA HIS A 422 1.42 13.89 -3.93
C HIS A 422 2.90 13.55 -3.82
N GLN A 423 3.74 13.98 -4.80
CA GLN A 423 5.16 13.62 -4.84
C GLN A 423 5.96 14.14 -3.64
N GLN A 424 5.63 15.33 -3.16
CA GLN A 424 6.26 15.92 -1.97
C GLN A 424 5.49 15.61 -0.68
N GLY A 425 4.36 14.95 -0.78
CA GLY A 425 3.50 14.54 0.33
C GLY A 425 3.33 13.02 0.42
N GLY A 426 2.34 12.61 1.21
CA GLY A 426 1.98 11.22 1.40
C GLY A 426 1.09 10.63 0.31
N ASP A 427 0.54 9.49 0.63
CA ASP A 427 -0.46 8.78 -0.16
C ASP A 427 -1.86 9.37 0.08
N GLY A 428 -2.87 8.84 -0.62
CA GLY A 428 -4.26 9.21 -0.35
C GLY A 428 -4.75 8.60 0.95
N PHE A 429 -5.19 9.46 1.89
CA PHE A 429 -5.76 9.06 3.17
C PHE A 429 -6.96 9.93 3.51
N PHE A 430 -7.89 9.38 4.26
CA PHE A 430 -9.02 10.12 4.81
C PHE A 430 -9.05 9.97 6.33
N TYR A 431 -9.47 11.05 7.01
CA TYR A 431 -9.60 11.10 8.47
C TYR A 431 -10.87 11.81 8.88
N ALA A 432 -11.63 11.21 9.81
CA ALA A 432 -12.74 11.84 10.50
C ALA A 432 -12.66 11.53 12.00
N LYS A 433 -12.65 12.57 12.84
CA LYS A 433 -12.57 12.46 14.29
C LYS A 433 -13.96 12.64 14.89
N LEU A 434 -14.48 11.59 15.50
CA LEU A 434 -15.79 11.55 16.14
C LEU A 434 -15.65 11.52 17.67
N VAL A 435 -16.41 12.33 18.37
CA VAL A 435 -16.47 12.36 19.83
C VAL A 435 -17.84 11.91 20.27
N LYS A 436 -17.91 10.91 21.16
CA LYS A 436 -19.17 10.40 21.72
C LYS A 436 -19.67 11.30 22.83
N GLN A 437 -20.89 11.80 22.71
CA GLN A 437 -21.56 12.61 23.71
C GLN A 437 -22.47 11.76 24.59
N ALA A 438 -22.80 12.25 25.80
CA ALA A 438 -23.88 11.65 26.55
C ALA A 438 -25.21 11.79 25.78
N GLU A 439 -26.01 10.74 25.78
CA GLU A 439 -27.38 10.83 25.28
C GLU A 439 -28.13 11.92 26.05
N ARG A 440 -28.81 12.79 25.31
CA ARG A 440 -29.62 13.87 25.92
C ARG A 440 -30.96 13.36 26.37
#